data_02aed148791183e687818b8603c3df94
#
_entry.id   02aed148791183e687818b8603c3df94
#
_cell.length_a   1.000
_cell.length_b   1.000
_cell.length_c   1.000
_cell.angle_alpha   90.00
_cell.angle_beta   90.00
_cell.angle_gamma   90.00
#
_symmetry.space_group_name_H-M   'P 1'
#
loop_
_entity.id
_entity.type
_entity.pdbx_description
1 polymer ?
#
loop_
_entity_poly.entity_id
_entity_poly.type
_entity_poly.pdbx_seq_one_letter_code
_entity_poly.pdbx_strand_id
1 'polypeptide(L)'
;MDLTQEGSGSGWCADCQNENGSNYWDYSDYWAEMSSAFSHSELVAVTTLCVPLLVLGLMGNILTILVVWLRPQMRSTTYLYLSSMAVSDILMLVLMPLDLYKLWWYRPWFLGDAVCKLSQFVSECCTFSSILHMTALGAERYVGVCFPLRARLLVTRGRVRVLIGALWGVSVLSAGPVLVLVGAEPVEGNLTECRVTQWAESSGLMVAMLWLSNLYFIIPLMTLTMLYTLIARRLRQRRHVHRDQTHRQTLRMMVVIVCVFVVCWLPFHVARTLFCLSLTSSVQVYFLSQYLNLVSFVLFYCSAAINPLLYNIMSSRYRDNVRALLRPRTRPLPAPSPSSTHF
;
A
#
# COMPACT_ATOMS: atom_id res chain seq x y z
N MET A 1 3.11 36.06 70.27
CA MET A 1 3.64 36.52 68.96
C MET A 1 3.73 35.32 68.08
N ASP A 2 2.64 34.96 67.48
CA ASP A 2 2.12 35.37 66.15
C ASP A 2 3.04 35.02 65.01
N LEU A 3 2.59 34.11 64.23
CA LEU A 3 2.19 34.39 62.87
C LEU A 3 1.76 33.07 62.18
N THR A 4 0.51 32.94 61.97
CA THR A 4 -0.29 32.35 60.94
C THR A 4 0.45 32.19 59.60
N GLN A 5 0.29 30.97 59.01
CA GLN A 5 0.43 30.80 57.59
C GLN A 5 -0.73 29.92 57.06
N GLU A 6 -1.58 30.59 56.29
CA GLU A 6 -2.67 30.00 55.53
C GLU A 6 -2.12 29.09 54.44
N GLY A 7 -2.60 27.86 54.43
CA GLY A 7 -2.42 26.94 53.35
C GLY A 7 -3.71 26.91 52.48
N SER A 8 -3.64 27.44 51.28
CA SER A 8 -4.72 27.36 50.28
C SER A 8 -4.91 25.91 49.84
N GLY A 9 -5.99 25.31 50.31
CA GLY A 9 -6.47 24.05 49.87
C GLY A 9 -7.25 24.21 48.56
N SER A 10 -6.73 23.66 47.47
CA SER A 10 -7.55 23.34 46.29
C SER A 10 -8.25 22.01 46.53
N GLY A 11 -9.48 22.08 47.05
CA GLY A 11 -10.37 20.95 47.13
C GLY A 11 -10.83 20.57 45.70
N TRP A 12 -10.39 19.42 45.23
CA TRP A 12 -11.02 18.73 44.10
C TRP A 12 -11.90 17.64 44.68
N CYS A 13 -13.17 17.67 44.26
CA CYS A 13 -14.31 16.89 44.72
C CYS A 13 -13.98 15.41 44.97
N ALA A 14 -13.90 15.07 46.27
CA ALA A 14 -14.17 13.72 46.75
C ALA A 14 -15.65 13.65 47.15
N ASP A 15 -16.54 13.49 46.18
CA ASP A 15 -17.92 13.00 46.33
C ASP A 15 -18.68 13.15 45.03
N CYS A 16 -18.29 12.34 44.03
CA CYS A 16 -19.19 11.94 42.97
C CYS A 16 -19.31 10.41 43.06
N GLN A 17 -19.90 9.92 44.15
CA GLN A 17 -20.51 8.60 44.16
C GLN A 17 -21.75 8.66 43.27
N ASN A 18 -21.58 8.25 41.99
CA ASN A 18 -22.70 8.00 41.11
C ASN A 18 -23.19 6.57 41.41
N GLU A 19 -24.37 6.46 42.02
CA GLU A 19 -25.09 5.24 42.36
C GLU A 19 -25.56 4.46 41.12
N ASN A 20 -24.75 4.30 40.12
CA ASN A 20 -24.93 3.31 39.06
C ASN A 20 -23.58 2.59 38.88
N GLY A 21 -23.32 1.67 39.79
CA GLY A 21 -22.23 0.72 39.72
C GLY A 21 -22.40 -0.26 38.57
N SER A 22 -22.21 0.20 37.35
CA SER A 22 -21.98 -0.61 36.17
C SER A 22 -20.55 -0.44 35.68
N ASN A 23 -19.68 -1.33 36.12
CA ASN A 23 -18.58 -1.97 35.39
C ASN A 23 -17.77 -1.13 34.37
N TYR A 24 -17.49 0.12 34.63
CA TYR A 24 -16.56 0.87 33.78
C TYR A 24 -15.10 0.41 33.98
N TRP A 25 -14.77 -0.11 35.18
CA TRP A 25 -13.41 -0.57 35.52
C TRP A 25 -13.08 -1.96 34.96
N ASP A 26 -14.09 -2.80 34.74
CA ASP A 26 -13.91 -4.17 34.23
C ASP A 26 -13.51 -4.19 32.73
N TYR A 27 -13.80 -3.13 32.01
CA TYR A 27 -13.47 -3.02 30.57
C TYR A 27 -12.01 -2.64 30.32
N SER A 28 -11.41 -1.78 31.14
CA SER A 28 -10.00 -1.37 30.97
C SER A 28 -9.05 -2.50 31.37
N ASP A 29 -9.37 -3.25 32.43
CA ASP A 29 -8.60 -4.39 32.90
C ASP A 29 -8.68 -5.58 31.91
N TYR A 30 -9.85 -5.83 31.32
CA TYR A 30 -10.01 -6.81 30.26
C TYR A 30 -9.14 -6.55 29.03
N TRP A 31 -8.97 -5.29 28.64
CA TRP A 31 -8.12 -4.92 27.50
C TRP A 31 -6.63 -4.90 27.86
N ALA A 32 -6.26 -4.69 29.11
CA ALA A 32 -4.88 -4.74 29.57
C ALA A 32 -4.30 -6.17 29.52
N GLU A 33 -5.14 -7.20 29.70
CA GLU A 33 -4.73 -8.60 29.61
C GLU A 33 -4.74 -9.18 28.20
N MET A 34 -5.43 -8.55 27.23
CA MET A 34 -5.48 -9.08 25.87
C MET A 34 -4.19 -8.80 25.09
N SER A 35 -3.53 -9.86 24.67
CA SER A 35 -2.36 -9.82 23.78
C SER A 35 -2.68 -9.28 22.37
N SER A 36 -3.96 -9.24 21.96
CA SER A 36 -4.45 -8.77 20.68
C SER A 36 -5.83 -8.13 20.81
N ALA A 37 -6.10 -7.08 19.99
CA ALA A 37 -7.41 -6.45 19.89
C ALA A 37 -8.47 -7.31 19.18
N PHE A 38 -8.08 -8.44 18.61
CA PHE A 38 -8.92 -9.32 17.80
C PHE A 38 -8.98 -10.73 18.37
N SER A 39 -10.09 -11.43 18.10
CA SER A 39 -10.24 -12.83 18.48
C SER A 39 -9.26 -13.74 17.72
N HIS A 40 -8.92 -14.88 18.32
CA HIS A 40 -8.04 -15.87 17.71
C HIS A 40 -8.54 -16.33 16.32
N SER A 41 -9.85 -16.50 16.16
CA SER A 41 -10.46 -16.89 14.87
C SER A 41 -10.28 -15.83 13.79
N GLU A 42 -10.38 -14.55 14.13
CA GLU A 42 -10.16 -13.43 13.21
C GLU A 42 -8.68 -13.36 12.77
N LEU A 43 -7.76 -13.52 13.72
CA LEU A 43 -6.32 -13.57 13.43
C LEU A 43 -5.94 -14.73 12.51
N VAL A 44 -6.49 -15.93 12.77
CA VAL A 44 -6.30 -17.11 11.91
C VAL A 44 -6.88 -16.86 10.51
N ALA A 45 -8.08 -16.29 10.41
CA ALA A 45 -8.71 -15.99 9.13
C ALA A 45 -7.86 -15.00 8.29
N VAL A 46 -7.42 -13.90 8.91
CA VAL A 46 -6.55 -12.90 8.23
C VAL A 46 -5.23 -13.53 7.81
N THR A 47 -4.58 -14.30 8.68
CA THR A 47 -3.31 -14.97 8.37
C THR A 47 -3.47 -15.95 7.21
N THR A 48 -4.56 -16.73 7.20
CA THR A 48 -4.88 -17.68 6.12
C THR A 48 -5.08 -16.99 4.78
N LEU A 49 -5.62 -15.77 4.77
CA LEU A 49 -5.75 -14.96 3.55
C LEU A 49 -4.41 -14.33 3.14
N CYS A 50 -3.60 -13.87 4.09
CA CYS A 50 -2.34 -13.18 3.81
C CYS A 50 -1.24 -14.10 3.29
N VAL A 51 -1.14 -15.36 3.76
CA VAL A 51 -0.09 -16.29 3.32
C VAL A 51 -0.12 -16.54 1.80
N PRO A 52 -1.25 -16.87 1.16
CA PRO A 52 -1.32 -16.97 -0.30
C PRO A 52 -0.99 -15.65 -1.01
N LEU A 53 -1.45 -14.49 -0.48
CA LEU A 53 -1.14 -13.18 -1.04
C LEU A 53 0.37 -12.92 -1.02
N LEU A 54 1.06 -13.26 0.06
CA LEU A 54 2.51 -13.15 0.18
C LEU A 54 3.22 -13.97 -0.90
N VAL A 55 2.91 -15.25 -0.99
CA VAL A 55 3.58 -16.18 -1.92
C VAL A 55 3.31 -15.78 -3.36
N LEU A 56 2.05 -15.62 -3.74
CA LEU A 56 1.65 -15.27 -5.11
C LEU A 56 2.11 -13.87 -5.50
N GLY A 57 2.05 -12.92 -4.56
CA GLY A 57 2.50 -11.55 -4.76
C GLY A 57 4.01 -11.47 -4.99
N LEU A 58 4.82 -12.11 -4.15
CA LEU A 58 6.27 -12.16 -4.33
C LEU A 58 6.64 -12.83 -5.66
N MET A 59 6.08 -14.00 -5.94
CA MET A 59 6.33 -14.71 -7.20
C MET A 59 5.98 -13.87 -8.42
N GLY A 60 4.81 -13.23 -8.42
CA GLY A 60 4.34 -12.42 -9.53
C GLY A 60 5.17 -11.16 -9.75
N ASN A 61 5.54 -10.45 -8.69
CA ASN A 61 6.34 -9.23 -8.79
C ASN A 61 7.80 -9.53 -9.16
N ILE A 62 8.41 -10.56 -8.59
CA ILE A 62 9.75 -11.05 -9.01
C ILE A 62 9.74 -11.43 -10.48
N LEU A 63 8.73 -12.19 -10.93
CA LEU A 63 8.58 -12.57 -12.34
C LEU A 63 8.44 -11.34 -13.24
N THR A 64 7.72 -10.33 -12.82
CA THR A 64 7.58 -9.06 -13.56
C THR A 64 8.94 -8.38 -13.76
N ILE A 65 9.74 -8.28 -12.73
CA ILE A 65 11.10 -7.70 -12.81
C ILE A 65 11.97 -8.54 -13.74
N LEU A 66 11.98 -9.85 -13.57
CA LEU A 66 12.80 -10.77 -14.40
C LEU A 66 12.44 -10.68 -15.88
N VAL A 67 11.15 -10.64 -16.22
CA VAL A 67 10.69 -10.50 -17.63
C VAL A 67 11.16 -9.18 -18.22
N VAL A 68 11.04 -8.08 -17.49
CA VAL A 68 11.48 -6.76 -17.97
C VAL A 68 12.99 -6.68 -18.15
N TRP A 69 13.76 -7.30 -17.26
CA TRP A 69 15.21 -7.26 -17.30
C TRP A 69 15.82 -8.22 -18.34
N LEU A 70 15.30 -9.45 -18.41
CA LEU A 70 15.84 -10.50 -19.27
C LEU A 70 15.36 -10.41 -20.72
N ARG A 71 14.26 -9.70 -21.00
CA ARG A 71 13.69 -9.57 -22.34
C ARG A 71 13.82 -8.12 -22.87
N PRO A 72 14.80 -7.83 -23.77
CA PRO A 72 15.04 -6.48 -24.29
C PRO A 72 13.80 -5.84 -24.96
N GLN A 73 12.94 -6.66 -25.57
CA GLN A 73 11.68 -6.25 -26.18
C GLN A 73 10.63 -5.75 -25.17
N MET A 74 10.81 -6.07 -23.89
CA MET A 74 9.94 -5.62 -22.80
C MET A 74 10.40 -4.31 -22.15
N ARG A 75 11.49 -3.70 -22.62
CA ARG A 75 12.03 -2.45 -22.06
C ARG A 75 11.36 -1.19 -22.63
N SER A 76 10.02 -1.17 -22.74
CA SER A 76 9.28 0.07 -23.02
C SER A 76 9.10 0.91 -21.76
N THR A 77 8.71 2.18 -21.92
CA THR A 77 8.47 3.11 -20.82
C THR A 77 7.44 2.58 -19.82
N THR A 78 6.35 2.02 -20.31
CA THR A 78 5.33 1.37 -19.48
C THR A 78 5.92 0.28 -18.58
N TYR A 79 6.74 -0.62 -19.14
CA TYR A 79 7.32 -1.71 -18.34
C TYR A 79 8.39 -1.23 -17.35
N LEU A 80 8.98 -0.03 -17.54
CA LEU A 80 9.82 0.60 -16.53
C LEU A 80 9.01 0.99 -15.29
N TYR A 81 7.83 1.61 -15.46
CA TYR A 81 6.92 1.89 -14.34
C TYR A 81 6.47 0.60 -13.66
N LEU A 82 6.05 -0.42 -14.42
CA LEU A 82 5.59 -1.68 -13.87
C LEU A 82 6.70 -2.40 -13.07
N SER A 83 7.94 -2.35 -13.55
CA SER A 83 9.09 -2.90 -12.83
C SER A 83 9.38 -2.13 -11.53
N SER A 84 9.25 -0.80 -11.54
CA SER A 84 9.43 0.04 -10.35
C SER A 84 8.31 -0.19 -9.31
N MET A 85 7.06 -0.33 -9.77
CA MET A 85 5.94 -0.70 -8.89
C MET A 85 6.13 -2.10 -8.29
N ALA A 86 6.64 -3.05 -9.08
CA ALA A 86 6.94 -4.38 -8.57
C ALA A 86 8.01 -4.37 -7.46
N VAL A 87 8.95 -3.41 -7.49
CA VAL A 87 9.92 -3.23 -6.39
C VAL A 87 9.21 -2.74 -5.12
N SER A 88 8.35 -1.72 -5.20
CA SER A 88 7.58 -1.28 -4.02
C SER A 88 6.63 -2.36 -3.48
N ASP A 89 5.99 -3.12 -4.38
CA ASP A 89 5.12 -4.24 -4.00
C ASP A 89 5.89 -5.36 -3.27
N ILE A 90 7.11 -5.70 -3.72
CA ILE A 90 7.97 -6.68 -3.03
C ILE A 90 8.37 -6.17 -1.66
N LEU A 91 8.77 -4.90 -1.52
CA LEU A 91 9.12 -4.33 -0.22
C LEU A 91 7.94 -4.37 0.76
N MET A 92 6.73 -4.02 0.29
CA MET A 92 5.51 -4.15 1.10
C MET A 92 5.26 -5.60 1.52
N LEU A 93 5.33 -6.54 0.58
CA LEU A 93 5.08 -7.96 0.87
C LEU A 93 6.12 -8.55 1.83
N VAL A 94 7.38 -8.11 1.77
CA VAL A 94 8.43 -8.53 2.73
C VAL A 94 8.16 -8.01 4.14
N LEU A 95 7.46 -6.88 4.30
CA LEU A 95 7.04 -6.36 5.60
C LEU A 95 5.81 -7.08 6.17
N MET A 96 5.04 -7.80 5.36
CA MET A 96 3.81 -8.50 5.80
C MET A 96 4.02 -9.44 7.01
N PRO A 97 5.07 -10.28 7.09
CA PRO A 97 5.30 -11.11 8.26
C PRO A 97 5.49 -10.30 9.54
N LEU A 98 6.15 -9.12 9.44
CA LEU A 98 6.33 -8.22 10.58
C LEU A 98 5.01 -7.59 11.01
N ASP A 99 4.18 -7.17 10.06
CA ASP A 99 2.87 -6.61 10.36
C ASP A 99 1.89 -7.67 10.87
N LEU A 100 1.98 -8.92 10.40
CA LEU A 100 1.27 -10.06 10.99
C LEU A 100 1.74 -10.33 12.43
N TYR A 101 3.06 -10.24 12.68
CA TYR A 101 3.59 -10.35 14.05
C TYR A 101 2.97 -9.28 14.95
N LYS A 102 2.90 -8.01 14.53
CA LYS A 102 2.24 -6.94 15.29
C LYS A 102 0.75 -7.21 15.54
N LEU A 103 0.07 -7.84 14.60
CA LEU A 103 -1.34 -8.18 14.71
C LEU A 103 -1.59 -9.30 15.76
N TRP A 104 -0.68 -10.29 15.84
CA TRP A 104 -0.77 -11.40 16.78
C TRP A 104 -0.25 -11.04 18.17
N TRP A 105 0.86 -10.32 18.25
CA TRP A 105 1.54 -9.92 19.48
C TRP A 105 1.64 -8.40 19.52
N TYR A 106 0.53 -7.79 19.83
CA TYR A 106 0.44 -6.34 19.94
C TYR A 106 1.29 -5.81 21.10
N ARG A 107 1.31 -6.52 22.24
CA ARG A 107 2.08 -6.23 23.46
C ARG A 107 2.70 -7.52 24.01
N PRO A 108 3.97 -7.47 24.51
CA PRO A 108 4.94 -6.39 24.37
C PRO A 108 5.65 -6.39 23.00
N TRP A 109 6.11 -5.22 22.53
CA TRP A 109 6.90 -5.09 21.32
C TRP A 109 8.38 -5.38 21.60
N PHE A 110 8.92 -6.48 21.11
CA PHE A 110 10.30 -6.92 21.39
C PHE A 110 11.34 -6.51 20.34
N LEU A 111 10.91 -6.03 19.19
CA LEU A 111 11.82 -5.78 18.05
C LEU A 111 12.53 -4.42 18.09
N GLY A 112 12.28 -3.62 19.13
CA GLY A 112 12.93 -2.34 19.35
C GLY A 112 12.38 -1.18 18.50
N ASP A 113 12.79 0.03 18.84
CA ASP A 113 12.30 1.27 18.27
C ASP A 113 12.67 1.43 16.78
N ALA A 114 13.91 1.04 16.41
CA ALA A 114 14.37 1.14 15.02
C ALA A 114 13.52 0.31 14.05
N VAL A 115 13.16 -0.94 14.41
CA VAL A 115 12.33 -1.81 13.58
C VAL A 115 10.91 -1.25 13.47
N CYS A 116 10.34 -0.72 14.57
CA CYS A 116 9.04 -0.05 14.57
C CYS A 116 9.01 1.12 13.58
N LYS A 117 9.96 2.04 13.67
CA LYS A 117 10.06 3.23 12.82
C LYS A 117 10.32 2.89 11.35
N LEU A 118 11.32 2.04 11.09
CA LEU A 118 11.72 1.71 9.73
C LEU A 118 10.63 0.90 8.99
N SER A 119 9.96 -0.03 9.64
CA SER A 119 8.89 -0.79 9.00
C SER A 119 7.73 0.11 8.55
N GLN A 120 7.30 1.03 9.40
CA GLN A 120 6.23 1.97 9.07
C GLN A 120 6.67 2.98 8.00
N PHE A 121 7.91 3.51 8.11
CA PHE A 121 8.47 4.41 7.10
C PHE A 121 8.53 3.75 5.71
N VAL A 122 9.07 2.52 5.61
CA VAL A 122 9.17 1.80 4.33
C VAL A 122 7.77 1.50 3.78
N SER A 123 6.84 1.07 4.63
CA SER A 123 5.45 0.81 4.24
C SER A 123 4.78 2.06 3.64
N GLU A 124 4.88 3.21 4.32
CA GLU A 124 4.30 4.48 3.85
C GLU A 124 5.00 4.98 2.57
N CYS A 125 6.34 4.87 2.50
CA CYS A 125 7.12 5.22 1.31
C CYS A 125 6.71 4.39 0.08
N CYS A 126 6.55 3.06 0.23
CA CYS A 126 6.10 2.19 -0.84
C CYS A 126 4.65 2.49 -1.26
N THR A 127 3.79 2.83 -0.31
CA THR A 127 2.42 3.28 -0.55
C THR A 127 2.39 4.51 -1.44
N PHE A 128 3.08 5.57 -1.06
CA PHE A 128 3.15 6.81 -1.85
C PHE A 128 3.80 6.56 -3.22
N SER A 129 4.87 5.78 -3.26
CA SER A 129 5.54 5.40 -4.51
C SER A 129 4.58 4.68 -5.46
N SER A 130 3.87 3.66 -5.02
CA SER A 130 2.93 2.90 -5.86
C SER A 130 1.81 3.78 -6.42
N ILE A 131 1.23 4.65 -5.59
CA ILE A 131 0.18 5.59 -6.01
C ILE A 131 0.69 6.59 -7.07
N LEU A 132 1.86 7.17 -6.84
CA LEU A 132 2.48 8.12 -7.78
C LEU A 132 2.85 7.46 -9.11
N HIS A 133 3.42 6.26 -9.09
CA HIS A 133 3.75 5.50 -10.30
C HIS A 133 2.50 5.15 -11.11
N MET A 134 1.43 4.73 -10.43
CA MET A 134 0.14 4.43 -11.07
C MET A 134 -0.45 5.66 -11.75
N THR A 135 -0.36 6.82 -11.10
CA THR A 135 -0.82 8.10 -11.63
C THR A 135 0.02 8.55 -12.83
N ALA A 136 1.35 8.45 -12.74
CA ALA A 136 2.27 8.78 -13.83
C ALA A 136 2.06 7.87 -15.04
N LEU A 137 1.82 6.57 -14.83
CA LEU A 137 1.47 5.62 -15.89
C LEU A 137 0.15 5.99 -16.56
N GLY A 138 -0.86 6.41 -15.79
CA GLY A 138 -2.13 6.93 -16.31
C GLY A 138 -1.94 8.16 -17.20
N ALA A 139 -1.11 9.10 -16.76
CA ALA A 139 -0.76 10.30 -17.52
C ALA A 139 0.01 9.94 -18.82
N GLU A 140 0.96 9.02 -18.77
CA GLU A 140 1.66 8.52 -19.96
C GLU A 140 0.67 7.92 -20.97
N ARG A 141 -0.29 7.14 -20.52
CA ARG A 141 -1.34 6.57 -21.36
C ARG A 141 -2.22 7.63 -22.00
N TYR A 142 -2.59 8.65 -21.23
CA TYR A 142 -3.34 9.78 -21.77
C TYR A 142 -2.58 10.50 -22.89
N VAL A 143 -1.32 10.85 -22.65
CA VAL A 143 -0.49 11.52 -23.66
C VAL A 143 -0.32 10.62 -24.89
N GLY A 144 -0.10 9.31 -24.72
CA GLY A 144 0.04 8.34 -25.81
C GLY A 144 -1.20 8.20 -26.69
N VAL A 145 -2.39 8.23 -26.11
CA VAL A 145 -3.66 8.07 -26.83
C VAL A 145 -4.14 9.40 -27.43
N CYS A 146 -4.11 10.48 -26.65
CA CYS A 146 -4.66 11.78 -27.06
C CYS A 146 -3.69 12.57 -27.95
N PHE A 147 -2.39 12.48 -27.71
CA PHE A 147 -1.34 13.27 -28.37
C PHE A 147 -0.17 12.40 -28.88
N PRO A 148 -0.39 11.45 -29.83
CA PRO A 148 0.61 10.44 -30.20
C PRO A 148 1.91 11.03 -30.76
N LEU A 149 1.86 12.16 -31.45
CA LEU A 149 3.06 12.83 -31.96
C LEU A 149 3.90 13.44 -30.83
N ARG A 150 3.25 14.09 -29.86
CA ARG A 150 3.93 14.64 -28.68
C ARG A 150 4.45 13.53 -27.78
N ALA A 151 3.73 12.41 -27.67
CA ALA A 151 4.16 11.27 -26.90
C ALA A 151 5.53 10.74 -27.35
N ARG A 152 5.76 10.63 -28.64
CA ARG A 152 7.06 10.18 -29.19
C ARG A 152 8.23 11.09 -28.80
N LEU A 153 8.00 12.39 -28.63
CA LEU A 153 9.01 13.36 -28.22
C LEU A 153 9.19 13.45 -26.72
N LEU A 154 8.09 13.37 -25.94
CA LEU A 154 8.09 13.59 -24.51
C LEU A 154 8.40 12.32 -23.70
N VAL A 155 7.86 11.16 -24.13
CA VAL A 155 7.94 9.89 -23.39
C VAL A 155 9.12 9.07 -23.90
N THR A 156 10.32 9.44 -23.44
CA THR A 156 11.55 8.69 -23.74
C THR A 156 12.00 7.87 -22.53
N ARG A 157 12.72 6.78 -22.76
CA ARG A 157 13.21 5.89 -21.67
C ARG A 157 14.07 6.63 -20.65
N GLY A 158 14.90 7.58 -21.09
CA GLY A 158 15.74 8.40 -20.22
C GLY A 158 14.91 9.27 -19.28
N ARG A 159 13.97 10.03 -19.84
CA ARG A 159 13.07 10.91 -19.04
C ARG A 159 12.22 10.14 -18.08
N VAL A 160 11.71 8.97 -18.49
CA VAL A 160 10.91 8.11 -17.61
C VAL A 160 11.74 7.57 -16.45
N ARG A 161 13.01 7.20 -16.63
CA ARG A 161 13.89 6.80 -15.53
C ARG A 161 14.12 7.93 -14.53
N VAL A 162 14.36 9.15 -15.03
CA VAL A 162 14.51 10.36 -14.18
C VAL A 162 13.20 10.60 -13.41
N LEU A 163 12.05 10.52 -14.09
CA LEU A 163 10.76 10.67 -13.44
C LEU A 163 10.53 9.61 -12.35
N ILE A 164 10.82 8.34 -12.62
CA ILE A 164 10.74 7.26 -11.62
C ILE A 164 11.60 7.58 -10.40
N GLY A 165 12.85 8.03 -10.62
CA GLY A 165 13.73 8.46 -9.51
C GLY A 165 13.14 9.64 -8.72
N ALA A 166 12.55 10.62 -9.41
CA ALA A 166 11.87 11.75 -8.76
C ALA A 166 10.64 11.29 -7.94
N LEU A 167 9.83 10.37 -8.47
CA LEU A 167 8.66 9.82 -7.75
C LEU A 167 9.09 9.09 -6.46
N TRP A 168 10.17 8.29 -6.50
CA TRP A 168 10.75 7.69 -5.30
C TRP A 168 11.27 8.73 -4.32
N GLY A 169 11.98 9.75 -4.81
CA GLY A 169 12.47 10.86 -3.97
C GLY A 169 11.33 11.59 -3.24
N VAL A 170 10.25 11.92 -3.96
CA VAL A 170 9.05 12.54 -3.37
C VAL A 170 8.41 11.60 -2.33
N SER A 171 8.32 10.30 -2.62
CA SER A 171 7.76 9.32 -1.70
C SER A 171 8.55 9.21 -0.39
N VAL A 172 9.89 9.16 -0.49
CA VAL A 172 10.80 9.13 0.68
C VAL A 172 10.67 10.39 1.52
N LEU A 173 10.66 11.56 0.88
CA LEU A 173 10.52 12.85 1.58
C LEU A 173 9.15 12.97 2.27
N SER A 174 8.07 12.57 1.59
CA SER A 174 6.71 12.60 2.14
C SER A 174 6.50 11.59 3.28
N ALA A 175 7.17 10.44 3.23
CA ALA A 175 7.14 9.44 4.30
C ALA A 175 8.09 9.77 5.45
N GLY A 176 9.07 10.66 5.27
CA GLY A 176 10.08 10.99 6.27
C GLY A 176 9.55 11.29 7.68
N PRO A 177 8.48 12.08 7.84
CA PRO A 177 7.92 12.36 9.16
C PRO A 177 7.42 11.12 9.92
N VAL A 178 7.19 9.97 9.26
CA VAL A 178 6.81 8.71 9.93
C VAL A 178 7.89 8.24 10.90
N LEU A 179 9.16 8.56 10.66
CA LEU A 179 10.28 8.20 11.55
C LEU A 179 10.21 8.85 12.95
N VAL A 180 9.44 9.93 13.08
CA VAL A 180 9.15 10.57 14.36
C VAL A 180 7.68 10.44 14.77
N LEU A 181 6.81 10.06 13.83
CA LEU A 181 5.39 9.82 14.08
C LEU A 181 5.17 8.59 14.95
N VAL A 182 5.94 7.51 14.71
CA VAL A 182 5.79 6.23 15.41
C VAL A 182 7.05 5.88 16.18
N GLY A 183 6.91 5.09 17.24
CA GLY A 183 7.99 4.60 18.06
C GLY A 183 7.57 3.47 19.00
N ALA A 184 8.55 2.84 19.64
CA ALA A 184 8.32 1.90 20.72
C ALA A 184 8.05 2.68 22.00
N GLU A 185 6.77 2.93 22.29
CA GLU A 185 6.33 3.72 23.45
C GLU A 185 6.05 2.80 24.65
N PRO A 186 6.44 3.24 25.86
CA PRO A 186 6.06 2.54 27.10
C PRO A 186 4.55 2.68 27.35
N VAL A 187 3.92 1.61 27.77
CA VAL A 187 2.51 1.56 28.17
C VAL A 187 2.38 1.00 29.58
N GLU A 188 1.16 1.01 30.12
CA GLU A 188 0.88 0.49 31.46
C GLU A 188 1.41 -0.94 31.65
N GLY A 189 1.89 -1.26 32.86
CA GLY A 189 2.48 -2.57 33.18
C GLY A 189 3.94 -2.74 32.74
N ASN A 190 4.67 -1.65 32.48
CA ASN A 190 6.07 -1.68 32.04
C ASN A 190 6.28 -2.43 30.68
N LEU A 191 5.24 -2.47 29.86
CA LEU A 191 5.25 -3.06 28.52
C LEU A 191 5.61 -1.99 27.47
N THR A 192 6.06 -2.43 26.29
CA THR A 192 6.32 -1.56 25.15
C THR A 192 5.38 -1.88 23.99
N GLU A 193 5.03 -0.85 23.22
CA GLU A 193 4.13 -0.95 22.09
C GLU A 193 4.66 -0.11 20.91
N CYS A 194 4.63 -0.67 19.71
CA CYS A 194 4.94 0.08 18.49
C CYS A 194 3.70 0.86 18.03
N ARG A 195 3.62 2.13 18.41
CA ARG A 195 2.45 3.01 18.19
C ARG A 195 2.84 4.43 17.80
N VAL A 196 1.84 5.28 17.59
CA VAL A 196 2.02 6.72 17.45
C VAL A 196 2.60 7.27 18.74
N THR A 197 3.63 8.12 18.64
CA THR A 197 4.30 8.72 19.82
C THR A 197 3.40 9.79 20.45
N GLN A 198 3.48 9.94 21.78
CA GLN A 198 2.75 11.00 22.49
C GLN A 198 3.12 12.39 21.97
N TRP A 199 4.38 12.57 21.57
CA TRP A 199 4.83 13.82 20.95
C TRP A 199 4.12 14.08 19.61
N ALA A 200 3.94 13.06 18.77
CA ALA A 200 3.27 13.20 17.48
C ALA A 200 1.76 13.50 17.63
N GLU A 201 1.13 12.98 18.68
CA GLU A 201 -0.26 13.30 19.00
C GLU A 201 -0.39 14.75 19.47
N SER A 202 0.45 15.19 20.42
CA SER A 202 0.40 16.54 21.01
C SER A 202 0.85 17.64 20.04
N SER A 203 1.80 17.35 19.15
CA SER A 203 2.30 18.31 18.15
C SER A 203 1.39 18.48 16.93
N GLY A 204 0.36 17.66 16.79
CA GLY A 204 -0.51 17.62 15.60
C GLY A 204 0.10 16.93 14.37
N LEU A 205 1.28 16.31 14.50
CA LEU A 205 1.93 15.60 13.40
C LEU A 205 1.07 14.45 12.88
N MET A 206 0.37 13.73 13.77
CA MET A 206 -0.54 12.65 13.39
C MET A 206 -1.65 13.16 12.46
N VAL A 207 -2.26 14.31 12.78
CA VAL A 207 -3.31 14.93 11.94
C VAL A 207 -2.73 15.41 10.61
N ALA A 208 -1.52 16.01 10.62
CA ALA A 208 -0.86 16.44 9.39
C ALA A 208 -0.57 15.25 8.46
N MET A 209 -0.06 14.13 8.99
CA MET A 209 0.19 12.90 8.21
C MET A 209 -1.11 12.24 7.72
N LEU A 210 -2.19 12.32 8.49
CA LEU A 210 -3.51 11.88 8.05
C LEU A 210 -3.98 12.66 6.81
N TRP A 211 -3.89 14.00 6.85
CA TRP A 211 -4.24 14.85 5.71
C TRP A 211 -3.34 14.59 4.49
N LEU A 212 -2.04 14.45 4.71
CA LEU A 212 -1.09 14.13 3.64
C LEU A 212 -1.46 12.79 2.96
N SER A 213 -1.71 11.76 3.75
CA SER A 213 -2.12 10.45 3.25
C SER A 213 -3.44 10.52 2.46
N ASN A 214 -4.45 11.24 2.97
CA ASN A 214 -5.71 11.42 2.27
C ASN A 214 -5.55 12.20 0.95
N LEU A 215 -4.66 13.19 0.88
CA LEU A 215 -4.34 13.89 -0.36
C LEU A 215 -3.68 12.96 -1.39
N TYR A 216 -2.79 12.06 -0.95
CA TYR A 216 -2.19 11.03 -1.82
C TYR A 216 -3.22 10.03 -2.36
N PHE A 217 -4.38 9.91 -1.75
CA PHE A 217 -5.49 9.10 -2.28
C PHE A 217 -6.42 9.93 -3.19
N ILE A 218 -6.92 11.07 -2.70
CA ILE A 218 -7.96 11.86 -3.37
C ILE A 218 -7.44 12.46 -4.67
N ILE A 219 -6.26 13.11 -4.65
CA ILE A 219 -5.71 13.78 -5.84
C ILE A 219 -5.42 12.78 -6.97
N PRO A 220 -4.72 11.65 -6.76
CA PRO A 220 -4.55 10.61 -7.76
C PRO A 220 -5.85 10.01 -8.26
N LEU A 221 -6.83 9.75 -7.40
CA LEU A 221 -8.13 9.21 -7.79
C LEU A 221 -8.86 10.17 -8.75
N MET A 222 -8.92 11.46 -8.41
CA MET A 222 -9.53 12.48 -9.28
C MET A 222 -8.76 12.61 -10.60
N THR A 223 -7.43 12.63 -10.54
CA THR A 223 -6.57 12.71 -11.71
C THR A 223 -6.76 11.51 -12.65
N LEU A 224 -6.71 10.29 -12.13
CA LEU A 224 -6.92 9.08 -12.92
C LEU A 224 -8.32 9.02 -13.53
N THR A 225 -9.35 9.35 -12.75
CA THR A 225 -10.74 9.41 -13.24
C THR A 225 -10.90 10.42 -14.36
N MET A 226 -10.32 11.61 -14.21
CA MET A 226 -10.33 12.64 -15.26
C MET A 226 -9.58 12.16 -16.52
N LEU A 227 -8.34 11.68 -16.39
CA LEU A 227 -7.52 11.23 -17.50
C LEU A 227 -8.22 10.09 -18.27
N TYR A 228 -8.78 9.13 -17.58
CA TYR A 228 -9.46 8.00 -18.23
C TYR A 228 -10.79 8.39 -18.87
N THR A 229 -11.49 9.36 -18.29
CA THR A 229 -12.69 9.94 -18.93
C THR A 229 -12.31 10.65 -20.23
N LEU A 230 -11.21 11.43 -20.25
CA LEU A 230 -10.73 12.10 -21.45
C LEU A 230 -10.27 11.09 -22.53
N ILE A 231 -9.56 10.03 -22.15
CA ILE A 231 -9.19 8.95 -23.06
C ILE A 231 -10.46 8.29 -23.63
N ALA A 232 -11.45 7.98 -22.78
CA ALA A 232 -12.70 7.37 -23.21
C ALA A 232 -13.45 8.24 -24.23
N ARG A 233 -13.56 9.56 -23.97
CA ARG A 233 -14.18 10.52 -24.89
C ARG A 233 -13.42 10.55 -26.24
N ARG A 234 -12.08 10.60 -26.21
CA ARG A 234 -11.24 10.63 -27.41
C ARG A 234 -11.37 9.35 -28.23
N LEU A 235 -11.43 8.20 -27.59
CA LEU A 235 -11.61 6.92 -28.27
C LEU A 235 -13.01 6.77 -28.89
N ARG A 236 -14.06 7.25 -28.20
CA ARG A 236 -15.44 7.27 -28.74
C ARG A 236 -15.58 8.16 -30.00
N GLN A 237 -14.89 9.29 -30.03
CA GLN A 237 -14.90 10.20 -31.19
C GLN A 237 -14.22 9.62 -32.45
N ARG A 238 -13.28 8.67 -32.29
CA ARG A 238 -12.55 8.03 -33.40
C ARG A 238 -13.27 6.81 -33.99
N ARG A 239 -14.55 6.66 -33.77
CA ARG A 239 -15.37 5.43 -33.98
C ARG A 239 -15.54 4.98 -35.43
N HIS A 240 -14.96 5.63 -36.45
CA HIS A 240 -15.26 5.36 -37.87
C HIS A 240 -14.36 4.36 -38.59
N VAL A 241 -13.38 3.70 -37.95
CA VAL A 241 -12.53 2.71 -38.64
C VAL A 241 -12.22 1.52 -37.71
N HIS A 242 -12.69 0.36 -38.10
CA HIS A 242 -12.25 -1.05 -37.83
C HIS A 242 -11.44 -1.41 -36.55
N ARG A 243 -11.37 -0.59 -35.51
CA ARG A 243 -10.55 -0.76 -34.30
C ARG A 243 -11.35 -0.97 -33.00
N ASP A 244 -12.59 -1.42 -33.11
CA ASP A 244 -13.55 -1.38 -32.00
C ASP A 244 -13.15 -2.29 -30.80
N GLN A 245 -12.58 -3.47 -31.04
CA GLN A 245 -12.22 -4.43 -29.99
C GLN A 245 -11.04 -3.96 -29.12
N THR A 246 -9.97 -3.47 -29.75
CA THR A 246 -8.76 -2.99 -29.02
C THR A 246 -9.07 -1.76 -28.15
N HIS A 247 -9.95 -0.88 -28.64
CA HIS A 247 -10.36 0.30 -27.88
C HIS A 247 -11.25 -0.07 -26.68
N ARG A 248 -12.20 -0.97 -26.85
CA ARG A 248 -13.04 -1.48 -25.75
C ARG A 248 -12.21 -2.20 -24.69
N GLN A 249 -11.23 -2.99 -25.10
CA GLN A 249 -10.32 -3.66 -24.19
C GLN A 249 -9.52 -2.66 -23.37
N THR A 250 -8.95 -1.64 -23.99
CA THR A 250 -8.20 -0.59 -23.30
C THR A 250 -9.06 0.16 -22.27
N LEU A 251 -10.29 0.55 -22.64
CA LEU A 251 -11.22 1.21 -21.73
C LEU A 251 -11.61 0.32 -20.54
N ARG A 252 -11.93 -0.96 -20.82
CA ARG A 252 -12.27 -1.92 -19.76
C ARG A 252 -11.13 -2.07 -18.76
N MET A 253 -9.90 -2.14 -19.25
CA MET A 253 -8.69 -2.20 -18.43
C MET A 253 -8.55 -0.99 -17.50
N MET A 254 -8.75 0.21 -18.03
CA MET A 254 -8.63 1.45 -17.25
C MET A 254 -9.67 1.51 -16.13
N VAL A 255 -10.92 1.10 -16.42
CA VAL A 255 -11.98 1.00 -15.41
C VAL A 255 -11.59 0.00 -14.32
N VAL A 256 -11.08 -1.18 -14.70
CA VAL A 256 -10.64 -2.19 -13.71
C VAL A 256 -9.54 -1.66 -12.81
N ILE A 257 -8.54 -0.94 -13.34
CA ILE A 257 -7.46 -0.35 -12.53
C ILE A 257 -8.02 0.63 -11.50
N VAL A 258 -8.93 1.54 -11.91
CA VAL A 258 -9.55 2.50 -10.96
C VAL A 258 -10.40 1.77 -9.92
N CYS A 259 -11.20 0.79 -10.33
CA CYS A 259 -12.02 0.02 -9.39
C CYS A 259 -11.14 -0.71 -8.36
N VAL A 260 -10.08 -1.38 -8.80
CA VAL A 260 -9.13 -2.06 -7.89
C VAL A 260 -8.45 -1.05 -6.97
N PHE A 261 -8.02 0.10 -7.51
CA PHE A 261 -7.44 1.17 -6.69
C PHE A 261 -8.42 1.62 -5.60
N VAL A 262 -9.67 1.94 -5.95
CA VAL A 262 -10.68 2.37 -4.97
C VAL A 262 -10.98 1.27 -3.95
N VAL A 263 -11.22 0.03 -4.39
CA VAL A 263 -11.56 -1.08 -3.48
C VAL A 263 -10.44 -1.37 -2.50
N CYS A 264 -9.18 -1.32 -2.94
CA CYS A 264 -8.05 -1.65 -2.08
C CYS A 264 -7.66 -0.50 -1.12
N TRP A 265 -7.80 0.75 -1.55
CA TRP A 265 -7.26 1.89 -0.82
C TRP A 265 -8.31 2.70 -0.04
N LEU A 266 -9.55 2.78 -0.51
CA LEU A 266 -10.60 3.53 0.18
C LEU A 266 -10.83 3.05 1.63
N PRO A 267 -10.95 1.73 1.90
CA PRO A 267 -11.14 1.26 3.28
C PRO A 267 -9.97 1.65 4.20
N PHE A 268 -8.73 1.62 3.71
CA PHE A 268 -7.54 2.04 4.45
C PHE A 268 -7.61 3.52 4.88
N HIS A 269 -7.94 4.42 3.95
CA HIS A 269 -8.04 5.85 4.25
C HIS A 269 -9.23 6.17 5.17
N VAL A 270 -10.35 5.48 5.00
CA VAL A 270 -11.53 5.61 5.88
C VAL A 270 -11.18 5.11 7.29
N ALA A 271 -10.57 3.94 7.42
CA ALA A 271 -10.19 3.36 8.72
C ALA A 271 -9.21 4.28 9.47
N ARG A 272 -8.20 4.80 8.78
CA ARG A 272 -7.20 5.71 9.36
C ARG A 272 -7.83 7.04 9.80
N THR A 273 -8.79 7.57 9.03
CA THR A 273 -9.52 8.78 9.38
C THR A 273 -10.44 8.55 10.59
N LEU A 274 -11.17 7.44 10.61
CA LEU A 274 -12.02 7.06 11.75
C LEU A 274 -11.20 6.79 13.01
N PHE A 275 -10.03 6.17 12.90
CA PHE A 275 -9.12 5.99 14.03
C PHE A 275 -8.72 7.33 14.64
N CYS A 276 -8.30 8.30 13.83
CA CYS A 276 -7.95 9.64 14.29
C CYS A 276 -9.12 10.35 14.98
N LEU A 277 -10.33 10.20 14.42
CA LEU A 277 -11.57 10.76 15.03
C LEU A 277 -11.98 10.01 16.30
N SER A 278 -11.65 8.72 16.44
CA SER A 278 -12.03 7.92 17.60
C SER A 278 -11.34 8.34 18.89
N LEU A 279 -10.19 9.00 18.79
CA LEU A 279 -9.49 9.55 19.96
C LEU A 279 -10.29 10.63 20.71
N THR A 280 -11.28 11.24 20.04
CA THR A 280 -12.15 12.27 20.61
C THR A 280 -13.63 11.88 20.59
N SER A 281 -13.96 10.64 20.16
CA SER A 281 -15.33 10.17 19.91
C SER A 281 -15.72 8.98 20.78
N SER A 282 -16.83 8.33 20.45
CA SER A 282 -17.37 7.20 21.20
C SER A 282 -16.58 5.90 20.98
N VAL A 283 -16.67 4.99 21.96
CA VAL A 283 -16.09 3.63 21.90
C VAL A 283 -16.54 2.84 20.66
N GLN A 284 -17.75 3.08 20.17
CA GLN A 284 -18.27 2.43 18.96
C GLN A 284 -17.46 2.82 17.68
N VAL A 285 -17.05 4.09 17.56
CA VAL A 285 -16.23 4.58 16.45
C VAL A 285 -14.84 3.93 16.51
N TYR A 286 -14.29 3.75 17.71
CA TYR A 286 -13.03 3.04 17.90
C TYR A 286 -13.11 1.58 17.39
N PHE A 287 -14.10 0.81 17.83
CA PHE A 287 -14.28 -0.57 17.34
C PHE A 287 -14.49 -0.65 15.84
N LEU A 288 -15.32 0.25 15.28
CA LEU A 288 -15.51 0.33 13.83
C LEU A 288 -14.18 0.58 13.10
N SER A 289 -13.35 1.48 13.63
CA SER A 289 -12.04 1.77 13.03
C SER A 289 -11.12 0.55 13.07
N GLN A 290 -11.11 -0.24 14.16
CA GLN A 290 -10.29 -1.45 14.30
C GLN A 290 -10.70 -2.53 13.29
N TYR A 291 -12.00 -2.82 13.14
CA TYR A 291 -12.46 -3.79 12.13
C TYR A 291 -12.21 -3.33 10.70
N LEU A 292 -12.39 -2.04 10.42
CA LEU A 292 -12.01 -1.49 9.11
C LEU A 292 -10.49 -1.55 8.87
N ASN A 293 -9.67 -1.35 9.91
CA ASN A 293 -8.23 -1.54 9.81
C ASN A 293 -7.87 -3.00 9.47
N LEU A 294 -8.55 -3.97 10.09
CA LEU A 294 -8.34 -5.40 9.83
C LEU A 294 -8.67 -5.77 8.37
N VAL A 295 -9.80 -5.29 7.85
CA VAL A 295 -10.20 -5.48 6.44
C VAL A 295 -9.20 -4.77 5.52
N SER A 296 -8.84 -3.53 5.85
CA SER A 296 -7.89 -2.73 5.08
C SER A 296 -6.51 -3.36 5.04
N PHE A 297 -6.09 -4.04 6.08
CA PHE A 297 -4.84 -4.79 6.14
C PHE A 297 -4.76 -5.85 5.02
N VAL A 298 -5.80 -6.67 4.87
CA VAL A 298 -5.86 -7.67 3.80
C VAL A 298 -5.90 -7.01 2.41
N LEU A 299 -6.70 -5.96 2.25
CA LEU A 299 -6.84 -5.24 0.98
C LEU A 299 -5.56 -4.50 0.58
N PHE A 300 -4.81 -3.98 1.53
CA PHE A 300 -3.51 -3.35 1.34
C PHE A 300 -2.52 -4.34 0.69
N TYR A 301 -2.38 -5.52 1.25
CA TYR A 301 -1.51 -6.55 0.68
C TYR A 301 -2.08 -7.17 -0.61
N CYS A 302 -3.40 -7.22 -0.75
CA CYS A 302 -4.06 -7.60 -1.99
C CYS A 302 -3.67 -6.63 -3.12
N SER A 303 -3.57 -5.31 -2.85
CA SER A 303 -3.16 -4.32 -3.85
C SER A 303 -1.78 -4.59 -4.42
N ALA A 304 -0.82 -5.00 -3.58
CA ALA A 304 0.53 -5.36 -4.01
C ALA A 304 0.57 -6.71 -4.78
N ALA A 305 -0.24 -7.68 -4.38
CA ALA A 305 -0.26 -9.00 -5.00
C ALA A 305 -1.03 -9.04 -6.35
N ILE A 306 -2.01 -8.15 -6.56
CA ILE A 306 -2.88 -8.17 -7.74
C ILE A 306 -2.23 -7.56 -8.99
N ASN A 307 -1.23 -6.69 -8.83
CA ASN A 307 -0.59 -5.97 -9.93
C ASN A 307 -0.06 -6.89 -11.05
N PRO A 308 0.71 -7.96 -10.78
CA PRO A 308 1.16 -8.91 -11.81
C PRO A 308 0.01 -9.61 -12.53
N LEU A 309 -1.09 -9.90 -11.83
CA LEU A 309 -2.28 -10.51 -12.44
C LEU A 309 -2.94 -9.55 -13.43
N LEU A 310 -3.07 -8.28 -13.06
CA LEU A 310 -3.60 -7.25 -13.95
C LEU A 310 -2.73 -7.14 -15.22
N TYR A 311 -1.39 -7.12 -15.09
CA TYR A 311 -0.49 -7.08 -16.25
C TYR A 311 -0.61 -8.33 -17.13
N ASN A 312 -0.76 -9.51 -16.52
CA ASN A 312 -0.94 -10.76 -17.23
C ASN A 312 -2.27 -10.78 -18.02
N ILE A 313 -3.37 -10.33 -17.41
CA ILE A 313 -4.68 -10.25 -18.09
C ILE A 313 -4.63 -9.21 -19.22
N MET A 314 -3.95 -8.10 -19.01
CA MET A 314 -3.98 -6.91 -19.86
C MET A 314 -3.07 -7.02 -21.09
N SER A 315 -1.95 -7.75 -21.04
CA SER A 315 -0.93 -7.76 -22.08
C SER A 315 -0.63 -9.15 -22.63
N SER A 316 -1.04 -9.41 -23.88
CA SER A 316 -0.64 -10.64 -24.61
C SER A 316 0.89 -10.72 -24.70
N ARG A 317 1.56 -9.59 -24.98
CA ARG A 317 3.01 -9.50 -25.03
C ARG A 317 3.66 -9.91 -23.71
N TYR A 318 3.10 -9.50 -22.57
CA TYR A 318 3.57 -9.92 -21.26
C TYR A 318 3.41 -11.44 -21.08
N ARG A 319 2.22 -11.99 -21.34
CA ARG A 319 1.96 -13.44 -21.25
C ARG A 319 2.91 -14.28 -22.09
N ASP A 320 3.17 -13.86 -23.33
CA ASP A 320 4.04 -14.61 -24.24
C ASP A 320 5.50 -14.60 -23.76
N ASN A 321 5.98 -13.49 -23.22
CA ASN A 321 7.31 -13.40 -22.64
C ASN A 321 7.46 -14.18 -21.32
N VAL A 322 6.43 -14.20 -20.47
CA VAL A 322 6.37 -15.05 -19.27
C VAL A 322 6.43 -16.52 -19.66
N ARG A 323 5.59 -16.95 -20.62
CA ARG A 323 5.59 -18.34 -21.12
C ARG A 323 6.94 -18.74 -21.71
N ALA A 324 7.56 -17.83 -22.47
CA ALA A 324 8.88 -18.07 -23.05
C ALA A 324 10.01 -18.11 -22.01
N LEU A 325 9.83 -17.45 -20.84
CA LEU A 325 10.77 -17.50 -19.73
C LEU A 325 10.64 -18.82 -18.95
N LEU A 326 9.40 -19.29 -18.74
CA LEU A 326 9.09 -20.49 -17.97
C LEU A 326 9.23 -21.81 -18.78
N ARG A 327 9.31 -21.73 -20.11
CA ARG A 327 9.55 -22.92 -20.94
C ARG A 327 11.01 -23.39 -20.76
N PRO A 328 11.23 -24.69 -20.45
CA PRO A 328 12.58 -25.23 -20.41
C PRO A 328 13.22 -25.05 -21.80
N ARG A 329 14.46 -24.59 -21.80
CA ARG A 329 15.28 -24.52 -23.03
C ARG A 329 15.57 -25.95 -23.46
N THR A 330 14.76 -26.48 -24.39
CA THR A 330 15.16 -27.68 -25.12
C THR A 330 16.39 -27.32 -25.93
N ARG A 331 17.56 -27.83 -25.53
CA ARG A 331 18.77 -27.76 -26.37
C ARG A 331 18.42 -28.40 -27.70
N PRO A 332 18.68 -27.73 -28.84
CA PRO A 332 18.58 -28.43 -30.13
C PRO A 332 19.53 -29.62 -30.06
N LEU A 333 19.02 -30.81 -30.37
CA LEU A 333 19.90 -31.96 -30.61
C LEU A 333 20.93 -31.55 -31.67
N PRO A 334 22.24 -31.86 -31.48
CA PRO A 334 23.21 -31.61 -32.51
C PRO A 334 22.77 -32.37 -33.76
N ALA A 335 22.77 -31.66 -34.90
CA ALA A 335 22.45 -32.29 -36.21
C ALA A 335 23.39 -33.47 -36.39
N PRO A 336 22.89 -34.62 -36.89
CA PRO A 336 23.72 -35.78 -37.19
C PRO A 336 24.81 -35.34 -38.17
N SER A 337 26.06 -35.59 -37.82
CA SER A 337 27.20 -35.37 -38.69
C SER A 337 27.00 -36.15 -39.99
N PRO A 338 27.21 -35.52 -41.19
CA PRO A 338 27.12 -36.29 -42.43
C PRO A 338 28.20 -37.39 -42.39
N SER A 339 27.77 -38.66 -42.46
CA SER A 339 28.67 -39.79 -42.63
C SER A 339 29.44 -39.61 -43.95
N SER A 340 30.75 -39.40 -43.81
CA SER A 340 31.66 -39.44 -44.96
C SER A 340 31.68 -40.88 -45.49
N THR A 341 30.90 -41.12 -46.53
CA THR A 341 31.10 -42.27 -47.39
C THR A 341 32.31 -42.00 -48.32
N HIS A 342 33.44 -42.52 -47.89
CA HIS A 342 34.56 -42.71 -48.83
C HIS A 342 34.18 -43.86 -49.76
N PHE A 343 34.15 -43.57 -51.08
CA PHE A 343 34.42 -44.51 -52.17
C PHE A 343 35.76 -44.16 -52.78
#